data_126df57b6a92426b88a9e61b4f4c8467
#
_entry.id   126df57b6a92426b88a9e61b4f4c8467
#
_cell.length_a   1.000
_cell.length_b   1.000
_cell.length_c   1.000
_cell.angle_alpha   90.00
_cell.angle_beta   90.00
_cell.angle_gamma   90.00
#
_symmetry.space_group_name_H-M   'P 1'
#
loop_
_entity.id
_entity.type
_entity.pdbx_description
1 polymer ?
#
loop_
_entity_poly.entity_id
_entity_poly.type
_entity_poly.pdbx_seq_one_letter_code
_entity_poly.pdbx_strand_id
1 'polypeptide(L)'
;IITTSCSYISGPEGMFPPTKNAFLKEKVEEDMRLPNNLNEIVIENHYPVNIVNELPDDQEVPKPRQIFASSGNSSVQLRRLGQLMWIYVETLPSTSWPITKSYWNTSSFETINADPLTGEIDINFDENSILKMKIEHGIKEASTEIFLAQIDKSSNEIISNPELIQSELSNLVNYFAESVDQFSGTSLAAQNLNDIKKAKIFVENGQTVIELDLNFDRAWSSVTKAMDASQIISNDKDRSNGIFYVSYAEEEESGFLSFLNFGGNNETKNVNFDGAQFEVKITEKNNKTYVRAYSKDGKIEEA
;
A
#
# COMPACT_ATOMS: atom_id res chain seq x y z
N ILE A 1 2.23 42.41 25.66
CA ILE A 1 2.81 42.26 24.30
C ILE A 1 2.02 41.18 23.62
N ILE A 2 1.20 41.58 22.65
CA ILE A 2 0.22 40.74 21.97
C ILE A 2 0.91 40.14 20.75
N THR A 3 1.04 38.83 20.71
CA THR A 3 1.57 38.08 19.55
C THR A 3 0.44 37.70 18.59
N THR A 4 0.04 38.62 17.70
CA THR A 4 -0.95 38.38 16.64
C THR A 4 -0.31 38.02 15.29
N SER A 5 0.85 37.31 15.29
CA SER A 5 1.67 37.09 14.09
C SER A 5 1.29 35.90 13.23
N CYS A 6 0.54 34.92 13.75
CA CYS A 6 0.26 33.69 12.97
C CYS A 6 -0.91 33.81 11.98
N SER A 7 -1.90 34.65 12.26
CA SER A 7 -3.06 34.83 11.38
C SER A 7 -2.76 35.62 10.10
N TYR A 8 -1.72 36.45 10.11
CA TYR A 8 -1.29 37.24 8.96
C TYR A 8 -0.58 36.37 7.89
N ILE A 9 0.04 35.26 8.30
CA ILE A 9 0.76 34.38 7.39
C ILE A 9 -0.15 33.27 6.84
N SER A 10 -0.96 32.61 7.67
CA SER A 10 -1.70 31.38 7.32
C SER A 10 -3.21 31.41 7.63
N GLY A 11 -3.81 32.58 7.78
CA GLY A 11 -5.26 32.73 7.96
C GLY A 11 -6.03 32.72 6.63
N PRO A 12 -7.38 32.72 6.67
CA PRO A 12 -8.21 32.78 5.45
C PRO A 12 -7.94 34.02 4.57
N GLU A 13 -7.45 35.09 5.18
CA GLU A 13 -7.02 36.34 4.51
C GLU A 13 -5.50 36.57 4.62
N GLY A 14 -4.75 35.54 4.99
CA GLY A 14 -3.30 35.60 5.13
C GLY A 14 -2.56 35.52 3.78
N MET A 15 -1.24 35.73 3.83
CA MET A 15 -0.38 35.70 2.66
C MET A 15 -0.36 34.30 1.97
N PHE A 16 -0.66 33.24 2.71
CA PHE A 16 -0.84 31.88 2.23
C PHE A 16 -2.20 31.33 2.71
N PRO A 17 -3.30 31.68 2.04
CA PRO A 17 -4.61 31.16 2.41
C PRO A 17 -4.68 29.65 2.13
N PRO A 18 -5.42 28.89 2.97
CA PRO A 18 -5.62 27.47 2.72
C PRO A 18 -6.39 27.25 1.43
N THR A 19 -5.75 26.68 0.42
CA THR A 19 -6.34 26.38 -0.89
C THR A 19 -7.06 25.04 -0.94
N LYS A 20 -7.15 24.33 0.18
CA LYS A 20 -7.71 22.97 0.30
C LYS A 20 -9.09 22.82 -0.36
N ASN A 21 -9.92 23.85 -0.30
CA ASN A 21 -11.28 23.84 -0.83
C ASN A 21 -11.48 24.87 -1.97
N ALA A 22 -10.40 25.39 -2.56
CA ALA A 22 -10.49 26.40 -3.63
C ALA A 22 -11.24 25.86 -4.86
N PHE A 23 -11.07 24.57 -5.16
CA PHE A 23 -11.74 23.89 -6.27
C PHE A 23 -13.28 23.89 -6.16
N LEU A 24 -13.84 23.99 -4.94
CA LEU A 24 -15.29 24.05 -4.74
C LEU A 24 -15.90 25.40 -5.20
N LYS A 25 -15.05 26.42 -5.36
CA LYS A 25 -15.45 27.76 -5.81
C LYS A 25 -15.27 27.97 -7.31
N GLU A 26 -14.60 27.02 -7.97
CA GLU A 26 -14.41 27.05 -9.41
C GLU A 26 -15.75 26.86 -10.14
N LYS A 27 -15.98 27.68 -11.14
CA LYS A 27 -17.16 27.54 -11.99
C LYS A 27 -16.87 26.53 -13.07
N VAL A 28 -17.84 25.65 -13.32
CA VAL A 28 -17.78 24.75 -14.45
C VAL A 28 -17.68 25.60 -15.72
N GLU A 29 -16.62 25.42 -16.50
CA GLU A 29 -16.48 26.07 -17.80
C GLU A 29 -17.56 25.59 -18.76
N GLU A 30 -17.99 26.45 -19.68
CA GLU A 30 -18.93 26.07 -20.72
C GLU A 30 -18.34 24.99 -21.62
N ASP A 31 -19.16 24.05 -22.04
CA ASP A 31 -18.75 23.01 -22.97
C ASP A 31 -18.08 23.59 -24.20
N MET A 32 -16.98 22.98 -24.64
CA MET A 32 -16.20 23.43 -25.77
C MET A 32 -17.08 23.40 -27.05
N ARG A 33 -17.31 24.57 -27.68
CA ARG A 33 -18.06 24.67 -28.90
C ARG A 33 -17.20 24.26 -30.09
N LEU A 34 -17.66 23.27 -30.82
CA LEU A 34 -17.00 22.86 -32.05
C LEU A 34 -17.20 23.91 -33.15
N PRO A 35 -16.15 24.20 -33.95
CA PRO A 35 -16.31 25.04 -35.15
C PRO A 35 -17.33 24.45 -36.11
N ASN A 36 -18.09 25.30 -36.81
CA ASN A 36 -19.20 24.93 -37.73
C ASN A 36 -18.80 24.00 -38.89
N ASN A 37 -17.51 23.76 -39.10
CA ASN A 37 -16.96 22.91 -40.17
C ASN A 37 -16.57 21.50 -39.71
N LEU A 38 -16.82 21.15 -38.45
CA LEU A 38 -16.59 19.80 -37.93
C LEU A 38 -17.96 19.13 -37.69
N ASN A 39 -18.08 17.88 -38.12
CA ASN A 39 -19.26 17.09 -37.82
C ASN A 39 -19.36 16.86 -36.31
N GLU A 40 -20.57 16.95 -35.75
CA GLU A 40 -20.84 16.63 -34.37
C GLU A 40 -20.29 15.22 -34.02
N ILE A 41 -19.31 15.17 -33.16
CA ILE A 41 -18.88 13.92 -32.55
C ILE A 41 -19.91 13.62 -31.47
N VAL A 42 -20.59 12.48 -31.58
CA VAL A 42 -21.46 11.99 -30.50
C VAL A 42 -20.61 11.74 -29.28
N ILE A 43 -20.66 12.66 -28.31
CA ILE A 43 -20.00 12.48 -27.01
C ILE A 43 -20.88 11.52 -26.21
N GLU A 44 -20.51 10.26 -26.18
CA GLU A 44 -21.13 9.28 -25.29
C GLU A 44 -20.75 9.55 -23.85
N ASN A 45 -21.68 10.10 -23.09
CA ASN A 45 -21.49 10.32 -21.65
C ASN A 45 -21.89 9.04 -20.90
N HIS A 46 -20.97 8.09 -20.80
CA HIS A 46 -21.18 6.83 -20.06
C HIS A 46 -21.23 7.01 -18.54
N TYR A 47 -20.75 8.13 -18.04
CA TYR A 47 -20.70 8.43 -16.61
C TYR A 47 -21.24 9.86 -16.35
N PRO A 48 -22.57 10.06 -16.42
CA PRO A 48 -23.12 11.36 -16.13
C PRO A 48 -22.83 11.76 -14.67
N VAL A 49 -22.08 12.84 -14.49
CA VAL A 49 -21.88 13.43 -13.16
C VAL A 49 -23.17 14.18 -12.80
N ASN A 50 -23.88 13.71 -11.79
CA ASN A 50 -25.02 14.45 -11.27
C ASN A 50 -24.51 15.77 -10.68
N ILE A 51 -24.94 16.89 -11.28
CA ILE A 51 -24.64 18.22 -10.76
C ILE A 51 -25.45 18.38 -9.47
N VAL A 52 -24.78 18.28 -8.33
CA VAL A 52 -25.35 18.61 -7.02
C VAL A 52 -25.32 20.12 -6.91
N ASN A 53 -26.50 20.76 -7.02
CA ASN A 53 -26.63 22.20 -7.09
C ASN A 53 -26.27 22.97 -5.82
N GLU A 54 -26.12 22.31 -4.69
CA GLU A 54 -25.70 22.92 -3.42
C GLU A 54 -24.90 21.93 -2.59
N LEU A 55 -23.58 22.06 -2.60
CA LEU A 55 -22.74 21.46 -1.58
C LEU A 55 -22.74 22.40 -0.36
N PRO A 56 -23.07 21.91 0.84
CA PRO A 56 -22.90 22.73 2.05
C PRO A 56 -21.43 23.18 2.16
N ASP A 57 -21.22 24.45 2.50
CA ASP A 57 -19.90 25.09 2.58
C ASP A 57 -18.90 24.42 3.56
N ASP A 58 -19.37 23.49 4.39
CA ASP A 58 -18.62 22.81 5.45
C ASP A 58 -18.34 21.32 5.20
N GLN A 59 -18.62 20.78 4.00
CA GLN A 59 -18.27 19.38 3.75
C GLN A 59 -16.76 19.21 3.59
N GLU A 60 -16.13 18.70 4.64
CA GLU A 60 -14.81 18.08 4.49
C GLU A 60 -14.91 16.97 3.43
N VAL A 61 -14.03 17.02 2.43
CA VAL A 61 -13.86 15.90 1.49
C VAL A 61 -13.65 14.64 2.32
N PRO A 62 -14.52 13.62 2.19
CA PRO A 62 -14.36 12.40 2.96
C PRO A 62 -12.96 11.85 2.71
N LYS A 63 -12.12 11.84 3.73
CA LYS A 63 -10.81 11.17 3.64
C LYS A 63 -11.09 9.71 3.30
N PRO A 64 -10.32 9.09 2.38
CA PRO A 64 -10.42 7.67 2.15
C PRO A 64 -10.42 6.99 3.51
N ARG A 65 -11.46 6.21 3.82
CA ARG A 65 -11.48 5.45 5.07
C ARG A 65 -10.27 4.53 4.99
N GLN A 66 -9.27 4.83 5.80
CA GLN A 66 -8.28 3.83 6.11
C GLN A 66 -9.09 2.68 6.74
N ILE A 67 -9.05 1.52 6.09
CA ILE A 67 -9.63 0.31 6.67
C ILE A 67 -8.60 -0.15 7.71
N PHE A 68 -8.43 0.65 8.75
CA PHE A 68 -7.64 0.32 9.91
C PHE A 68 -8.64 -0.03 10.98
N ALA A 69 -8.50 -1.21 11.47
CA ALA A 69 -9.15 -1.54 12.70
C ALA A 69 -8.44 -0.83 13.83
N SER A 70 -9.26 -0.35 14.71
CA SER A 70 -9.01 0.06 16.07
C SER A 70 -8.05 1.22 16.30
N SER A 71 -8.59 2.14 16.99
CA SER A 71 -8.00 3.18 17.81
C SER A 71 -6.57 2.85 18.27
N GLY A 72 -5.59 3.28 17.51
CA GLY A 72 -4.27 3.56 18.03
C GLY A 72 -3.18 2.51 17.85
N ASN A 73 -3.44 1.30 17.38
CA ASN A 73 -2.38 0.31 17.19
C ASN A 73 -2.06 0.14 15.69
N SER A 74 -1.03 0.86 15.22
CA SER A 74 -0.53 0.78 13.85
C SER A 74 0.09 -0.59 13.50
N SER A 75 0.25 -1.48 14.48
CA SER A 75 0.90 -2.78 14.35
C SER A 75 0.04 -3.83 13.63
N VAL A 76 -1.28 -3.65 13.55
CA VAL A 76 -2.22 -4.56 12.87
C VAL A 76 -3.04 -3.79 11.84
N GLN A 77 -3.02 -4.22 10.58
CA GLN A 77 -3.65 -3.48 9.47
C GLN A 77 -4.35 -4.43 8.51
N LEU A 78 -5.60 -4.14 8.14
CA LEU A 78 -6.24 -4.76 7.00
C LEU A 78 -5.74 -4.07 5.72
N ARG A 79 -5.14 -4.82 4.81
CA ARG A 79 -4.60 -4.33 3.54
C ARG A 79 -5.39 -4.88 2.37
N ARG A 80 -5.43 -4.10 1.28
CA ARG A 80 -6.12 -4.49 0.05
C ARG A 80 -5.32 -4.11 -1.18
N LEU A 81 -5.29 -5.03 -2.16
CA LEU A 81 -4.76 -4.79 -3.49
C LEU A 81 -5.72 -5.42 -4.52
N GLY A 82 -6.53 -4.59 -5.17
CA GLY A 82 -7.60 -5.07 -6.03
C GLY A 82 -8.61 -5.91 -5.27
N GLN A 83 -8.77 -7.17 -5.65
CA GLN A 83 -9.66 -8.13 -4.98
C GLN A 83 -8.99 -8.83 -3.78
N LEU A 84 -7.66 -8.83 -3.73
CA LEU A 84 -6.91 -9.48 -2.66
C LEU A 84 -6.95 -8.64 -1.38
N MET A 85 -7.34 -9.25 -0.27
CA MET A 85 -7.31 -8.66 1.06
C MET A 85 -6.54 -9.56 2.02
N TRP A 86 -5.80 -8.92 2.95
CA TRP A 86 -5.04 -9.64 3.98
C TRP A 86 -4.80 -8.76 5.19
N ILE A 87 -4.54 -9.39 6.33
CA ILE A 87 -4.09 -8.70 7.52
C ILE A 87 -2.57 -8.67 7.52
N TYR A 88 -2.02 -7.51 7.79
CA TYR A 88 -0.62 -7.31 8.08
C TYR A 88 -0.43 -7.06 9.57
N VAL A 89 0.50 -7.78 10.19
CA VAL A 89 0.82 -7.65 11.61
C VAL A 89 2.32 -7.42 11.77
N GLU A 90 2.72 -6.44 12.58
CA GLU A 90 4.12 -6.16 12.87
C GLU A 90 4.65 -7.09 13.98
N THR A 91 4.58 -8.39 13.75
CA THR A 91 5.17 -9.41 14.60
C THR A 91 5.41 -10.69 13.80
N LEU A 92 6.22 -11.60 14.33
CA LEU A 92 6.54 -12.87 13.68
C LEU A 92 5.31 -13.82 13.60
N PRO A 93 5.24 -14.70 12.59
CA PRO A 93 4.18 -15.68 12.45
C PRO A 93 3.97 -16.56 13.68
N SER A 94 5.04 -16.94 14.36
CA SER A 94 4.95 -17.73 15.60
C SER A 94 4.21 -17.03 16.73
N THR A 95 4.19 -15.69 16.74
CA THR A 95 3.42 -14.88 17.70
C THR A 95 1.97 -14.67 17.22
N SER A 96 1.77 -14.47 15.92
CA SER A 96 0.43 -14.29 15.33
C SER A 96 -0.41 -15.57 15.36
N TRP A 97 0.24 -16.73 15.24
CA TRP A 97 -0.41 -18.04 15.20
C TRP A 97 -1.35 -18.30 16.40
N PRO A 98 -0.90 -18.22 17.68
CA PRO A 98 -1.77 -18.50 18.81
C PRO A 98 -2.95 -17.53 18.91
N ILE A 99 -2.77 -16.27 18.55
CA ILE A 99 -3.82 -15.27 18.56
C ILE A 99 -4.90 -15.62 17.52
N THR A 100 -4.46 -15.91 16.28
CA THR A 100 -5.36 -16.31 15.19
C THR A 100 -6.10 -17.60 15.50
N LYS A 101 -5.40 -18.59 16.04
CA LYS A 101 -6.04 -19.85 16.45
C LYS A 101 -7.05 -19.63 17.58
N SER A 102 -6.74 -18.78 18.57
CA SER A 102 -7.64 -18.44 19.66
C SER A 102 -8.91 -17.75 19.15
N TYR A 103 -8.80 -16.85 18.17
CA TYR A 103 -9.96 -16.22 17.53
C TYR A 103 -10.93 -17.26 16.99
N TRP A 104 -10.46 -18.21 16.18
CA TRP A 104 -11.30 -19.24 15.60
C TRP A 104 -11.89 -20.18 16.65
N ASN A 105 -11.13 -20.52 17.69
CA ASN A 105 -11.62 -21.36 18.79
C ASN A 105 -12.71 -20.68 19.64
N THR A 106 -12.76 -19.35 19.65
CA THR A 106 -13.77 -18.56 20.39
C THR A 106 -14.91 -18.09 19.48
N SER A 107 -14.77 -18.26 18.17
CA SER A 107 -15.81 -17.96 17.19
C SER A 107 -16.93 -18.99 17.24
N SER A 108 -18.04 -18.71 16.53
CA SER A 108 -19.15 -19.67 16.35
C SER A 108 -18.85 -20.77 15.33
N PHE A 109 -17.73 -20.68 14.63
CA PHE A 109 -17.33 -21.63 13.60
C PHE A 109 -16.49 -22.77 14.16
N GLU A 110 -16.65 -23.96 13.60
CA GLU A 110 -15.87 -25.13 13.96
C GLU A 110 -14.53 -25.14 13.20
N THR A 111 -13.41 -25.23 13.92
CA THR A 111 -12.09 -25.44 13.32
C THR A 111 -11.93 -26.92 12.95
N ILE A 112 -11.79 -27.22 11.67
CA ILE A 112 -11.61 -28.59 11.15
C ILE A 112 -10.15 -29.02 11.32
N ASN A 113 -9.21 -28.14 10.96
CA ASN A 113 -7.78 -28.39 10.99
C ASN A 113 -7.02 -27.12 11.35
N ALA A 114 -5.90 -27.27 12.03
CA ALA A 114 -4.98 -26.16 12.33
C ALA A 114 -3.55 -26.71 12.36
N ASP A 115 -2.80 -26.48 11.28
CA ASP A 115 -1.44 -26.96 11.12
C ASP A 115 -0.41 -25.82 11.31
N PRO A 116 0.31 -25.80 12.43
CA PRO A 116 1.30 -24.76 12.70
C PRO A 116 2.53 -24.86 11.78
N LEU A 117 2.79 -26.00 11.15
CA LEU A 117 3.94 -26.17 10.28
C LEU A 117 3.73 -25.49 8.92
N THR A 118 2.52 -25.58 8.41
CA THR A 118 2.15 -24.92 7.14
C THR A 118 1.56 -23.53 7.36
N GLY A 119 1.09 -23.22 8.58
CA GLY A 119 0.40 -21.96 8.88
C GLY A 119 -1.06 -21.97 8.38
N GLU A 120 -1.65 -23.12 8.14
CA GLU A 120 -3.02 -23.26 7.61
C GLU A 120 -4.02 -23.56 8.72
N ILE A 121 -5.19 -22.91 8.65
CA ILE A 121 -6.35 -23.20 9.49
C ILE A 121 -7.54 -23.35 8.56
N ASP A 122 -8.20 -24.52 8.65
CA ASP A 122 -9.42 -24.82 7.92
C ASP A 122 -10.62 -24.73 8.87
N ILE A 123 -11.61 -23.96 8.50
CA ILE A 123 -12.78 -23.64 9.32
C ILE A 123 -14.03 -24.07 8.56
N ASN A 124 -14.93 -24.78 9.21
CA ASN A 124 -16.23 -25.16 8.65
C ASN A 124 -17.12 -23.92 8.57
N PHE A 125 -17.48 -23.48 7.38
CA PHE A 125 -18.30 -22.30 7.19
C PHE A 125 -19.77 -22.68 7.02
N ASP A 126 -20.05 -23.52 6.04
CA ASP A 126 -21.41 -24.05 5.77
C ASP A 126 -21.35 -25.49 5.22
N GLU A 127 -22.48 -26.02 4.77
CA GLU A 127 -22.57 -27.38 4.24
C GLU A 127 -21.69 -27.60 3.03
N ASN A 128 -21.46 -26.55 2.19
CA ASN A 128 -20.82 -26.64 0.89
C ASN A 128 -19.41 -26.01 0.85
N SER A 129 -19.06 -25.19 1.85
CA SER A 129 -17.79 -24.46 1.84
C SER A 129 -17.07 -24.43 3.17
N ILE A 130 -15.76 -24.20 3.08
CA ILE A 130 -14.87 -23.92 4.21
C ILE A 130 -14.26 -22.54 4.05
N LEU A 131 -13.85 -21.93 5.16
CA LEU A 131 -12.92 -20.83 5.16
C LEU A 131 -11.52 -21.39 5.39
N LYS A 132 -10.61 -21.12 4.45
CA LYS A 132 -9.21 -21.49 4.55
C LYS A 132 -8.37 -20.26 4.88
N MET A 133 -7.74 -20.27 6.02
CA MET A 133 -6.83 -19.23 6.47
C MET A 133 -5.38 -19.67 6.29
N LYS A 134 -4.54 -18.73 5.86
CA LYS A 134 -3.10 -18.93 5.70
C LYS A 134 -2.33 -17.85 6.44
N ILE A 135 -1.44 -18.26 7.33
CA ILE A 135 -0.56 -17.39 8.10
C ILE A 135 0.85 -17.58 7.55
N GLU A 136 1.46 -16.50 7.11
CA GLU A 136 2.77 -16.52 6.46
C GLU A 136 3.67 -15.39 6.98
N HIS A 137 4.99 -15.57 6.81
CA HIS A 137 5.93 -14.47 7.01
C HIS A 137 5.62 -13.34 6.02
N GLY A 138 5.59 -12.11 6.50
CA GLY A 138 5.41 -10.94 5.64
C GLY A 138 6.69 -10.60 4.86
N ILE A 139 6.60 -9.58 4.00
CA ILE A 139 7.76 -9.10 3.22
C ILE A 139 8.75 -8.38 4.14
N LYS A 140 8.22 -7.56 5.06
CA LYS A 140 9.04 -6.86 6.06
C LYS A 140 9.54 -7.87 7.09
N GLU A 141 10.78 -7.74 7.49
CA GLU A 141 11.34 -8.54 8.58
C GLU A 141 10.49 -8.37 9.86
N ALA A 142 10.34 -9.45 10.61
CA ALA A 142 9.46 -9.51 11.79
C ALA A 142 8.01 -9.07 11.51
N SER A 143 7.44 -9.49 10.40
CA SER A 143 6.03 -9.25 10.09
C SER A 143 5.31 -10.53 9.67
N THR A 144 3.98 -10.52 9.84
CA THR A 144 3.07 -11.59 9.44
C THR A 144 2.06 -11.07 8.43
N GLU A 145 1.71 -11.90 7.48
CA GLU A 145 0.56 -11.71 6.60
C GLU A 145 -0.44 -12.84 6.80
N ILE A 146 -1.71 -12.51 6.95
CA ILE A 146 -2.79 -13.47 7.17
C ILE A 146 -3.82 -13.31 6.06
N PHE A 147 -4.01 -14.37 5.29
CA PHE A 147 -4.95 -14.44 4.18
C PHE A 147 -6.14 -15.31 4.56
N LEU A 148 -7.29 -15.02 3.98
CA LEU A 148 -8.52 -15.79 4.12
C LEU A 148 -9.16 -15.98 2.75
N ALA A 149 -9.61 -17.20 2.47
CA ALA A 149 -10.35 -17.52 1.27
C ALA A 149 -11.53 -18.45 1.62
N GLN A 150 -12.64 -18.31 0.90
CA GLN A 150 -13.72 -19.27 0.93
C GLN A 150 -13.49 -20.31 -0.17
N ILE A 151 -13.54 -21.59 0.18
CA ILE A 151 -13.25 -22.71 -0.71
C ILE A 151 -14.48 -23.62 -0.79
N ASP A 152 -14.89 -23.98 -2.00
CA ASP A 152 -15.94 -24.99 -2.24
C ASP A 152 -15.41 -26.38 -1.91
N LYS A 153 -16.16 -27.14 -1.09
CA LYS A 153 -15.75 -28.48 -0.63
C LYS A 153 -15.73 -29.52 -1.75
N SER A 154 -16.51 -29.33 -2.80
CA SER A 154 -16.67 -30.31 -3.88
C SER A 154 -15.65 -30.09 -5.02
N SER A 155 -15.44 -28.83 -5.41
CA SER A 155 -14.53 -28.47 -6.50
C SER A 155 -13.13 -28.07 -6.03
N ASN A 156 -12.98 -27.75 -4.75
CA ASN A 156 -11.76 -27.15 -4.16
C ASN A 156 -11.36 -25.82 -4.82
N GLU A 157 -12.32 -25.11 -5.39
CA GLU A 157 -12.12 -23.80 -6.03
C GLU A 157 -12.43 -22.66 -5.09
N ILE A 158 -11.81 -21.50 -5.33
CA ILE A 158 -12.06 -20.29 -4.55
C ILE A 158 -13.43 -19.71 -4.91
N ILE A 159 -14.28 -19.52 -3.90
CA ILE A 159 -15.52 -18.79 -4.03
C ILE A 159 -15.24 -17.31 -3.83
N SER A 160 -15.58 -16.49 -4.83
CA SER A 160 -15.40 -15.03 -4.72
C SER A 160 -16.51 -14.44 -3.84
N ASN A 161 -16.16 -14.12 -2.59
CA ASN A 161 -17.07 -13.49 -1.63
C ASN A 161 -16.34 -12.39 -0.84
N PRO A 162 -16.04 -11.24 -1.48
CA PRO A 162 -15.22 -10.20 -0.88
C PRO A 162 -15.84 -9.58 0.37
N GLU A 163 -17.16 -9.53 0.47
CA GLU A 163 -17.85 -8.97 1.65
C GLU A 163 -17.65 -9.84 2.88
N LEU A 164 -17.82 -11.15 2.75
CA LEU A 164 -17.53 -12.11 3.80
C LEU A 164 -16.08 -12.04 4.24
N ILE A 165 -15.15 -12.10 3.30
CA ILE A 165 -13.71 -12.06 3.57
C ILE A 165 -13.34 -10.76 4.29
N GLN A 166 -13.85 -9.61 3.85
CA GLN A 166 -13.61 -8.33 4.49
C GLN A 166 -14.17 -8.29 5.92
N SER A 167 -15.37 -8.82 6.13
CA SER A 167 -16.01 -8.87 7.44
C SER A 167 -15.20 -9.71 8.42
N GLU A 168 -14.85 -10.94 8.04
CA GLU A 168 -14.11 -11.85 8.91
C GLU A 168 -12.68 -11.36 9.18
N LEU A 169 -11.98 -10.82 8.18
CA LEU A 169 -10.68 -10.21 8.41
C LEU A 169 -10.77 -8.98 9.33
N SER A 170 -11.84 -8.18 9.23
CA SER A 170 -12.05 -7.03 10.13
C SER A 170 -12.30 -7.47 11.57
N ASN A 171 -13.10 -8.52 11.76
CA ASN A 171 -13.35 -9.12 13.08
C ASN A 171 -12.03 -9.62 13.70
N LEU A 172 -11.22 -10.33 12.92
CA LEU A 172 -9.92 -10.83 13.36
C LEU A 172 -8.96 -9.69 13.71
N VAL A 173 -8.94 -8.60 12.95
CA VAL A 173 -8.11 -7.43 13.27
C VAL A 173 -8.54 -6.81 14.62
N ASN A 174 -9.84 -6.67 14.87
CA ASN A 174 -10.35 -6.18 16.16
C ASN A 174 -9.91 -7.11 17.30
N TYR A 175 -10.03 -8.42 17.10
CA TYR A 175 -9.57 -9.41 18.08
C TYR A 175 -8.06 -9.30 18.36
N PHE A 176 -7.22 -9.11 17.32
CA PHE A 176 -5.80 -8.86 17.51
C PHE A 176 -5.54 -7.63 18.36
N ALA A 177 -6.25 -6.52 18.07
CA ALA A 177 -6.07 -5.27 18.80
C ALA A 177 -6.41 -5.40 20.29
N GLU A 178 -7.42 -6.19 20.62
CA GLU A 178 -7.84 -6.44 22.01
C GLU A 178 -6.92 -7.47 22.70
N SER A 179 -6.29 -8.34 21.93
CA SER A 179 -5.54 -9.49 22.44
C SER A 179 -4.05 -9.27 22.58
N VAL A 180 -3.47 -8.24 21.94
CA VAL A 180 -2.00 -8.00 21.91
C VAL A 180 -1.42 -7.90 23.33
N ASP A 181 -2.15 -7.29 24.26
CA ASP A 181 -1.69 -7.16 25.66
C ASP A 181 -1.87 -8.45 26.46
N GLN A 182 -2.69 -9.40 26.00
CA GLN A 182 -3.00 -10.64 26.69
C GLN A 182 -2.12 -11.82 26.27
N PHE A 183 -1.63 -11.78 25.02
CA PHE A 183 -0.77 -12.83 24.45
C PHE A 183 0.70 -12.41 24.48
N SER A 184 1.42 -12.80 25.50
CA SER A 184 2.86 -12.51 25.66
C SER A 184 3.78 -13.62 25.16
N GLY A 185 3.26 -14.64 24.48
CA GLY A 185 4.00 -15.83 24.11
C GLY A 185 4.10 -16.08 22.60
N THR A 186 5.07 -16.92 22.23
CA THR A 186 5.24 -17.42 20.87
C THR A 186 4.94 -18.93 20.81
N SER A 187 4.38 -19.39 19.71
CA SER A 187 4.17 -20.81 19.48
C SER A 187 5.45 -21.50 19.03
N LEU A 188 5.98 -22.40 19.81
CA LEU A 188 7.14 -23.24 19.42
C LEU A 188 6.81 -24.10 18.18
N ALA A 189 5.58 -24.56 18.07
CA ALA A 189 5.16 -25.39 16.92
C ALA A 189 5.10 -24.61 15.59
N ALA A 190 4.95 -23.28 15.66
CA ALA A 190 4.89 -22.42 14.46
C ALA A 190 6.20 -21.64 14.20
N GLN A 191 7.29 -21.96 14.89
CA GLN A 191 8.56 -21.24 14.71
C GLN A 191 9.15 -21.36 13.30
N ASN A 192 8.94 -22.48 12.64
CA ASN A 192 9.40 -22.69 11.26
C ASN A 192 8.81 -21.65 10.28
N LEU A 193 7.61 -21.11 10.57
CA LEU A 193 7.01 -20.06 9.73
C LEU A 193 7.83 -18.76 9.73
N ASN A 194 8.63 -18.52 10.78
CA ASN A 194 9.49 -17.33 10.87
C ASN A 194 10.64 -17.38 9.86
N ASP A 195 11.03 -18.57 9.43
CA ASP A 195 12.17 -18.79 8.52
C ASP A 195 11.76 -18.79 7.03
N ILE A 196 10.47 -18.88 6.75
CA ILE A 196 9.91 -18.86 5.39
C ILE A 196 9.77 -17.41 4.91
N LYS A 197 10.91 -16.77 4.62
CA LYS A 197 10.96 -15.37 4.19
C LYS A 197 10.53 -15.23 2.73
N LYS A 198 9.70 -14.22 2.44
CA LYS A 198 9.25 -13.88 1.08
C LYS A 198 10.28 -13.11 0.27
N ALA A 199 11.28 -12.51 0.90
CA ALA A 199 12.34 -11.77 0.23
C ALA A 199 13.70 -12.43 0.46
N LYS A 200 14.48 -12.57 -0.62
CA LYS A 200 15.87 -13.07 -0.59
C LYS A 200 16.74 -12.13 -1.39
N ILE A 201 17.92 -11.82 -0.86
CA ILE A 201 18.92 -10.99 -1.54
C ILE A 201 20.11 -11.90 -1.83
N PHE A 202 20.58 -11.87 -3.07
CA PHE A 202 21.77 -12.62 -3.51
C PHE A 202 22.46 -11.89 -4.65
N VAL A 203 23.69 -12.32 -4.97
CA VAL A 203 24.46 -11.77 -6.08
C VAL A 203 24.45 -12.78 -7.23
N GLU A 204 24.06 -12.32 -8.42
CA GLU A 204 24.08 -13.09 -9.66
C GLU A 204 24.87 -12.31 -10.73
N ASN A 205 25.94 -12.89 -11.25
CA ASN A 205 26.82 -12.27 -12.26
C ASN A 205 27.36 -10.87 -11.84
N GLY A 206 27.67 -10.68 -10.56
CA GLY A 206 28.16 -9.40 -10.02
C GLY A 206 27.08 -8.37 -9.75
N GLN A 207 25.82 -8.70 -9.94
CA GLN A 207 24.69 -7.83 -9.69
C GLN A 207 23.89 -8.30 -8.48
N THR A 208 23.51 -7.37 -7.60
CA THR A 208 22.58 -7.65 -6.51
C THR A 208 21.17 -7.87 -7.06
N VAL A 209 20.57 -8.99 -6.66
CA VAL A 209 19.23 -9.38 -7.06
C VAL A 209 18.38 -9.58 -5.83
N ILE A 210 17.18 -9.00 -5.83
CA ILE A 210 16.17 -9.27 -4.81
C ILE A 210 15.12 -10.21 -5.44
N GLU A 211 15.02 -11.43 -4.91
CA GLU A 211 13.95 -12.37 -5.24
C GLU A 211 12.79 -12.16 -4.25
N LEU A 212 11.60 -11.98 -4.77
CA LEU A 212 10.37 -11.87 -4.00
C LEU A 212 9.47 -13.05 -4.34
N ASP A 213 9.02 -13.80 -3.33
CA ASP A 213 8.01 -14.85 -3.47
C ASP A 213 6.61 -14.21 -3.52
N LEU A 214 6.39 -13.44 -4.57
CA LEU A 214 5.20 -12.64 -4.85
C LEU A 214 4.95 -12.61 -6.35
N ASN A 215 3.70 -12.48 -6.75
CA ASN A 215 3.33 -12.11 -8.10
C ASN A 215 3.72 -10.65 -8.42
N PHE A 216 3.72 -10.30 -9.69
CA PHE A 216 4.14 -8.98 -10.18
C PHE A 216 3.40 -7.82 -9.49
N ASP A 217 2.08 -7.92 -9.34
CA ASP A 217 1.27 -6.82 -8.78
C ASP A 217 1.62 -6.51 -7.33
N ARG A 218 1.79 -7.55 -6.51
CA ARG A 218 2.22 -7.40 -5.13
C ARG A 218 3.65 -6.92 -5.01
N ALA A 219 4.55 -7.46 -5.83
CA ALA A 219 5.94 -7.05 -5.89
C ALA A 219 6.06 -5.58 -6.29
N TRP A 220 5.35 -5.14 -7.35
CA TRP A 220 5.30 -3.76 -7.77
C TRP A 220 4.87 -2.81 -6.67
N SER A 221 3.77 -3.15 -5.99
CA SER A 221 3.27 -2.36 -4.86
C SER A 221 4.27 -2.30 -3.70
N SER A 222 4.93 -3.42 -3.40
CA SER A 222 5.91 -3.51 -2.30
C SER A 222 7.17 -2.72 -2.59
N VAL A 223 7.69 -2.82 -3.81
CA VAL A 223 8.86 -2.04 -4.26
C VAL A 223 8.55 -0.55 -4.27
N THR A 224 7.35 -0.15 -4.76
CA THR A 224 6.92 1.26 -4.69
C THR A 224 6.96 1.78 -3.26
N LYS A 225 6.38 1.05 -2.31
CA LYS A 225 6.39 1.46 -0.89
C LYS A 225 7.79 1.47 -0.28
N ALA A 226 8.65 0.54 -0.67
CA ALA A 226 10.02 0.50 -0.19
C ALA A 226 10.82 1.71 -0.68
N MET A 227 10.66 2.09 -1.94
CA MET A 227 11.27 3.31 -2.50
C MET A 227 10.78 4.57 -1.79
N ASP A 228 9.47 4.70 -1.61
CA ASP A 228 8.87 5.84 -0.92
C ASP A 228 9.40 5.95 0.53
N ALA A 229 9.53 4.80 1.23
CA ALA A 229 10.06 4.77 2.60
C ALA A 229 11.56 5.06 2.69
N SER A 230 12.32 4.78 1.63
CA SER A 230 13.76 5.00 1.55
C SER A 230 14.13 6.35 0.91
N GLN A 231 13.14 7.22 0.67
CA GLN A 231 13.33 8.54 0.03
C GLN A 231 13.96 8.45 -1.37
N ILE A 232 13.82 7.30 -2.03
CA ILE A 232 14.24 7.13 -3.43
C ILE A 232 13.18 7.78 -4.31
N ILE A 233 13.57 8.81 -5.06
CA ILE A 233 12.66 9.55 -5.91
C ILE A 233 12.40 8.75 -7.18
N SER A 234 11.14 8.31 -7.37
CA SER A 234 10.71 7.73 -8.63
C SER A 234 10.27 8.83 -9.57
N ASN A 235 11.09 9.13 -10.57
CA ASN A 235 10.83 10.19 -11.55
C ASN A 235 9.73 9.79 -12.53
N ASP A 236 9.71 8.51 -12.92
CA ASP A 236 8.70 7.93 -13.81
C ASP A 236 8.55 6.41 -13.54
N LYS A 237 7.42 5.84 -13.99
CA LYS A 237 7.07 4.43 -13.75
C LYS A 237 6.45 3.83 -15.01
N ASP A 238 7.14 2.89 -15.63
CA ASP A 238 6.60 2.07 -16.71
C ASP A 238 6.21 0.69 -16.18
N ARG A 239 4.94 0.59 -15.75
CA ARG A 239 4.41 -0.66 -15.20
C ARG A 239 4.34 -1.77 -16.25
N SER A 240 4.11 -1.42 -17.51
CA SER A 240 3.97 -2.41 -18.58
C SER A 240 5.28 -3.15 -18.84
N ASN A 241 6.41 -2.44 -18.73
CA ASN A 241 7.74 -3.00 -18.85
C ASN A 241 8.39 -3.35 -17.51
N GLY A 242 7.72 -3.04 -16.38
CA GLY A 242 8.20 -3.31 -15.04
C GLY A 242 9.38 -2.45 -14.64
N ILE A 243 9.43 -1.18 -15.06
CA ILE A 243 10.58 -0.29 -14.85
C ILE A 243 10.18 0.91 -13.99
N PHE A 244 11.01 1.22 -13.00
CA PHE A 244 11.02 2.49 -12.30
C PHE A 244 12.26 3.27 -12.72
N TYR A 245 12.06 4.49 -13.13
CA TYR A 245 13.14 5.46 -13.37
C TYR A 245 13.37 6.25 -12.10
N VAL A 246 14.53 6.06 -11.48
CA VAL A 246 14.80 6.57 -10.14
C VAL A 246 16.05 7.45 -10.08
N SER A 247 16.01 8.43 -9.17
CA SER A 247 17.17 9.23 -8.79
C SER A 247 17.36 9.17 -7.28
N TYR A 248 18.59 9.22 -6.84
CA TYR A 248 18.94 9.38 -5.45
C TYR A 248 18.96 10.88 -5.13
N ALA A 249 18.25 11.31 -4.09
CA ALA A 249 18.49 12.64 -3.54
C ALA A 249 19.83 12.57 -2.81
N GLU A 250 20.90 13.07 -3.41
CA GLU A 250 22.08 13.41 -2.65
C GLU A 250 21.64 14.44 -1.61
N GLU A 251 21.78 14.11 -0.33
CA GLU A 251 21.78 15.12 0.72
C GLU A 251 22.98 16.04 0.45
N GLU A 252 22.78 17.08 -0.37
CA GLU A 252 23.64 18.22 -0.27
C GLU A 252 23.56 18.65 1.19
N GLU A 253 24.69 18.68 1.88
CA GLU A 253 24.89 19.38 3.15
C GLU A 253 24.59 20.89 2.97
N SER A 254 23.37 21.21 2.57
CA SER A 254 22.87 22.57 2.61
C SER A 254 22.40 22.80 4.04
N GLY A 255 23.36 23.30 4.83
CA GLY A 255 23.11 23.67 6.21
C GLY A 255 21.85 24.51 6.28
N PHE A 256 21.10 24.36 7.38
CA PHE A 256 19.91 25.09 7.80
C PHE A 256 19.90 26.60 7.45
N LEU A 257 21.00 27.18 7.02
CA LEU A 257 21.16 28.59 6.64
C LEU A 257 20.92 28.89 5.16
N SER A 258 20.77 27.91 4.27
CA SER A 258 20.50 28.18 2.85
C SER A 258 19.10 28.74 2.61
N PHE A 259 18.17 28.50 3.54
CA PHE A 259 16.83 29.07 3.57
C PHE A 259 16.84 30.62 3.84
N LEU A 260 17.91 31.14 4.42
CA LEU A 260 18.03 32.58 4.79
C LEU A 260 18.70 33.44 3.73
N ASN A 261 19.05 32.89 2.57
CA ASN A 261 19.67 33.68 1.49
C ASN A 261 18.59 34.49 0.73
N PHE A 262 18.08 35.49 1.41
CA PHE A 262 17.19 36.51 0.86
C PHE A 262 18.04 37.59 0.18
N GLY A 263 18.41 37.38 -1.07
CA GLY A 263 19.06 38.44 -1.83
C GLY A 263 19.82 37.98 -3.06
N GLY A 264 19.19 38.08 -4.21
CA GLY A 264 19.86 38.28 -5.47
C GLY A 264 19.95 37.07 -6.41
N ASN A 265 19.24 37.20 -7.52
CA ASN A 265 19.17 36.41 -8.72
C ASN A 265 18.38 35.14 -8.67
N ASN A 266 17.11 35.28 -9.10
CA ASN A 266 16.23 34.20 -9.55
C ASN A 266 16.81 33.52 -10.80
N GLU A 267 17.81 32.69 -10.64
CA GLU A 267 17.92 31.52 -11.49
C GLU A 267 17.06 30.45 -10.81
N THR A 268 15.80 30.35 -11.26
CA THR A 268 15.03 29.11 -11.13
C THR A 268 15.93 28.03 -11.64
N LYS A 269 16.62 27.28 -10.75
CA LYS A 269 17.19 25.99 -11.09
C LYS A 269 16.00 25.20 -11.58
N ASN A 270 15.84 25.13 -12.90
CA ASN A 270 15.02 24.13 -13.55
C ASN A 270 15.55 22.80 -13.00
N VAL A 271 14.80 22.19 -12.09
CA VAL A 271 14.99 20.80 -11.73
C VAL A 271 14.70 20.07 -13.04
N ASN A 272 15.76 19.79 -13.79
CA ASN A 272 15.69 19.00 -15.00
C ASN A 272 15.20 17.63 -14.55
N PHE A 273 13.92 17.33 -14.79
CA PHE A 273 13.29 16.02 -14.60
C PHE A 273 13.91 14.93 -15.49
N ASP A 274 14.93 15.24 -16.26
CA ASP A 274 15.71 14.32 -17.09
C ASP A 274 16.78 13.54 -16.32
N GLY A 275 16.73 13.60 -14.99
CA GLY A 275 17.77 13.14 -14.07
C GLY A 275 17.57 11.74 -13.47
N ALA A 276 16.79 10.83 -14.08
CA ALA A 276 16.82 9.45 -13.63
C ALA A 276 18.25 8.90 -13.82
N GLN A 277 18.89 8.53 -12.71
CA GLN A 277 20.26 8.00 -12.70
C GLN A 277 20.27 6.49 -12.83
N PHE A 278 19.18 5.84 -12.41
CA PHE A 278 19.06 4.38 -12.36
C PHE A 278 17.70 3.92 -12.87
N GLU A 279 17.67 2.68 -13.35
CA GLU A 279 16.47 1.93 -13.66
C GLU A 279 16.34 0.77 -12.69
N VAL A 280 15.23 0.68 -11.96
CA VAL A 280 14.90 -0.51 -11.18
C VAL A 280 13.90 -1.33 -11.97
N LYS A 281 14.33 -2.52 -12.38
CA LYS A 281 13.55 -3.43 -13.22
C LYS A 281 12.99 -4.58 -12.42
N ILE A 282 11.69 -4.79 -12.57
CA ILE A 282 10.92 -5.88 -11.96
C ILE A 282 10.52 -6.86 -13.04
N THR A 283 10.89 -8.12 -12.87
CA THR A 283 10.55 -9.20 -13.82
C THR A 283 9.96 -10.39 -13.08
N GLU A 284 8.83 -10.92 -13.57
CA GLU A 284 8.22 -12.13 -13.02
C GLU A 284 8.70 -13.35 -13.80
N LYS A 285 9.08 -14.41 -13.09
CA LYS A 285 9.45 -15.70 -13.66
C LYS A 285 9.12 -16.80 -12.66
N ASN A 286 8.41 -17.84 -13.12
CA ASN A 286 8.06 -19.02 -12.30
C ASN A 286 7.34 -18.63 -10.99
N ASN A 287 6.37 -17.75 -11.07
CA ASN A 287 5.57 -17.28 -9.93
C ASN A 287 6.38 -16.53 -8.83
N LYS A 288 7.59 -16.11 -9.15
CA LYS A 288 8.45 -15.27 -8.33
C LYS A 288 8.83 -14.02 -9.08
N THR A 289 9.10 -12.96 -8.34
CA THR A 289 9.47 -11.67 -8.92
C THR A 289 10.90 -11.32 -8.54
N TYR A 290 11.66 -10.83 -9.52
CA TYR A 290 13.06 -10.45 -9.38
C TYR A 290 13.19 -8.95 -9.59
N VAL A 291 13.89 -8.29 -8.68
CA VAL A 291 14.16 -6.85 -8.73
C VAL A 291 15.66 -6.65 -8.93
N ARG A 292 16.03 -5.85 -9.92
CA ARG A 292 17.42 -5.52 -10.27
C ARG A 292 17.54 -4.03 -10.54
N ALA A 293 18.66 -3.44 -10.13
CA ALA A 293 19.02 -2.07 -10.46
C ALA A 293 20.04 -2.03 -11.61
N TYR A 294 19.87 -1.06 -12.50
CA TYR A 294 20.75 -0.78 -13.63
C TYR A 294 21.05 0.71 -13.64
N SER A 295 22.31 1.09 -14.01
CA SER A 295 22.58 2.48 -14.34
C SER A 295 21.88 2.88 -15.63
N LYS A 296 21.70 4.19 -15.86
CA LYS A 296 21.08 4.73 -17.09
C LYS A 296 21.81 4.26 -18.36
N ASP A 297 23.08 3.93 -18.25
CA ASP A 297 23.92 3.42 -19.36
C ASP A 297 23.76 1.90 -19.57
N GLY A 298 22.85 1.25 -18.87
CA GLY A 298 22.63 -0.19 -18.94
C GLY A 298 23.75 -1.02 -18.32
N LYS A 299 24.68 -0.39 -17.60
CA LYS A 299 25.74 -1.09 -16.88
C LYS A 299 25.18 -1.64 -15.58
N ILE A 300 25.64 -2.83 -15.21
CA ILE A 300 25.37 -3.44 -13.93
C ILE A 300 26.08 -2.59 -12.85
N GLU A 301 25.32 -2.06 -11.90
CA GLU A 301 25.91 -1.42 -10.73
C GLU A 301 26.36 -2.52 -9.76
N GLU A 302 27.64 -2.54 -9.45
CA GLU A 302 28.20 -3.34 -8.37
C GLU A 302 27.76 -2.70 -7.04
N ALA A 303 27.08 -3.48 -6.21
CA ALA A 303 26.60 -3.03 -4.89
C ALA A 303 27.73 -3.03 -3.85
#